data_e108d9456ea270246794a34dbbdd933c
#
_entry.id   e108d9456ea270246794a34dbbdd933c
#
_cell.length_a   1.000
_cell.length_b   1.000
_cell.length_c   1.000
_cell.angle_alpha   90.00
_cell.angle_beta   90.00
_cell.angle_gamma   90.00
#
_symmetry.space_group_name_H-M   'P 1'
#
loop_
_entity.id
_entity.type
_entity.pdbx_description
1 polymer ?
#
loop_
_entity_poly.entity_id
_entity_poly.type
_entity_poly.pdbx_seq_one_letter_code
_entity_poly.pdbx_strand_id
1 'polypeptide(L)'
;MFFMLMFSMDAYAQRNTATNLSGFDRRNYHFGFILGYNSSNFSMQRAPDFDFTDSLLAITMRPQPGFNLNLLASYDLMPNFHIRFLPGLSFQDRIMDFTFLESDLDRKTESRRIESVYLDFPINFKLRTNRSRNFAAYMLAGGKYSLDMQSQKDVNQDLSANQIIKIIDHDYSVDIGGGFDFFLEYFKLSLEFKSSLGIPNLLIQDDTIYSRNVSSLKSRAFIFSITFEG
;
A
#
# COMPACT_ATOMS: atom_id res chain seq x y z
N MET A 1 -55.76 5.81 -7.61
CA MET A 1 -55.62 7.03 -6.80
C MET A 1 -54.47 6.75 -5.83
N PHE A 2 -53.25 7.06 -6.23
CA PHE A 2 -52.02 6.77 -5.47
C PHE A 2 -51.66 8.01 -4.66
N PHE A 3 -51.69 7.90 -3.33
CA PHE A 3 -51.42 8.98 -2.40
C PHE A 3 -49.88 9.11 -2.25
N MET A 4 -49.31 10.14 -2.86
CA MET A 4 -47.89 10.48 -2.77
C MET A 4 -47.66 11.26 -1.47
N LEU A 5 -47.18 10.59 -0.43
CA LEU A 5 -46.75 11.20 0.83
C LEU A 5 -45.40 11.92 0.58
N MET A 6 -45.50 13.24 0.42
CA MET A 6 -44.32 14.12 0.48
C MET A 6 -43.84 14.22 1.94
N PHE A 7 -42.76 13.57 2.28
CA PHE A 7 -42.00 13.86 3.49
C PHE A 7 -41.25 15.17 3.28
N SER A 8 -41.77 16.26 3.79
CA SER A 8 -40.98 17.49 3.99
C SER A 8 -40.02 17.27 5.16
N MET A 9 -38.80 16.90 4.83
CA MET A 9 -37.67 16.95 5.78
C MET A 9 -37.26 18.41 5.95
N ASP A 10 -37.75 19.04 7.02
CA ASP A 10 -37.24 20.31 7.46
C ASP A 10 -35.73 20.16 7.78
N ALA A 11 -34.89 20.60 6.86
CA ALA A 11 -33.46 20.61 7.03
C ALA A 11 -33.02 21.69 8.05
N TYR A 12 -33.03 21.37 9.33
CA TYR A 12 -32.40 22.15 10.37
C TYR A 12 -30.84 22.09 10.25
N ALA A 13 -30.33 22.49 9.11
CA ALA A 13 -28.89 22.42 8.80
C ALA A 13 -28.22 23.79 8.84
N GLN A 14 -28.65 24.71 9.69
CA GLN A 14 -27.94 25.96 9.94
C GLN A 14 -27.47 26.08 11.39
N ARG A 15 -26.80 25.05 11.91
CA ARG A 15 -25.92 25.25 13.06
C ARG A 15 -24.68 25.97 12.53
N ASN A 16 -24.42 27.19 13.00
CA ASN A 16 -23.13 27.87 12.86
C ASN A 16 -22.08 27.04 13.59
N THR A 17 -21.59 26.00 12.90
CA THR A 17 -20.51 25.17 13.44
C THR A 17 -19.24 25.99 13.30
N ALA A 18 -18.63 26.35 14.43
CA ALA A 18 -17.36 27.06 14.46
C ALA A 18 -16.33 26.33 13.57
N THR A 19 -15.51 27.09 12.86
CA THR A 19 -14.43 26.54 12.06
C THR A 19 -13.31 26.14 13.02
N ASN A 20 -13.13 24.85 13.23
CA ASN A 20 -12.06 24.29 14.07
C ASN A 20 -10.70 24.56 13.43
N LEU A 21 -9.63 24.66 14.20
CA LEU A 21 -8.26 24.86 13.69
C LEU A 21 -8.17 26.02 12.69
N SER A 22 -8.73 27.18 13.02
CA SER A 22 -8.76 28.35 12.11
C SER A 22 -7.38 28.87 11.73
N GLY A 23 -6.33 28.58 12.53
CA GLY A 23 -4.93 28.92 12.29
C GLY A 23 -4.16 27.87 11.49
N PHE A 24 -4.72 26.69 11.24
CA PHE A 24 -4.04 25.58 10.59
C PHE A 24 -3.57 25.95 9.19
N ASP A 25 -4.47 26.44 8.35
CA ASP A 25 -4.16 26.79 6.95
C ASP A 25 -3.26 28.05 6.80
N ARG A 26 -2.84 28.68 7.91
CA ARG A 26 -1.87 29.81 7.91
C ARG A 26 -0.42 29.35 8.10
N ARG A 27 -0.22 28.13 8.59
CA ARG A 27 1.11 27.55 8.77
C ARG A 27 1.49 26.80 7.51
N ASN A 28 2.73 26.93 7.09
CA ASN A 28 3.22 26.23 5.92
C ASN A 28 3.76 24.84 6.25
N TYR A 29 4.04 24.55 7.52
CA TYR A 29 4.59 23.25 7.97
C TYR A 29 3.65 22.58 8.94
N HIS A 30 3.39 21.31 8.72
CA HIS A 30 2.60 20.46 9.59
C HIS A 30 3.32 19.15 9.83
N PHE A 31 3.19 18.67 11.05
CA PHE A 31 3.78 17.38 11.44
C PHE A 31 2.70 16.47 11.99
N GLY A 32 2.97 15.18 11.93
CA GLY A 32 2.02 14.21 12.43
C GLY A 32 2.54 12.79 12.33
N PHE A 33 1.63 11.85 12.49
CA PHE A 33 1.91 10.43 12.31
C PHE A 33 0.75 9.74 11.60
N ILE A 34 1.06 8.61 10.99
CA ILE A 34 0.14 7.82 10.19
C ILE A 34 0.15 6.40 10.70
N LEU A 35 -1.03 5.86 10.95
CA LEU A 35 -1.26 4.44 11.19
C LEU A 35 -1.98 3.87 9.97
N GLY A 36 -1.39 2.87 9.34
CA GLY A 36 -1.94 2.26 8.13
C GLY A 36 -2.14 0.76 8.29
N TYR A 37 -3.24 0.27 7.73
CA TYR A 37 -3.44 -1.13 7.42
C TYR A 37 -3.09 -1.33 5.95
N ASN A 38 -2.27 -2.32 5.64
CA ASN A 38 -1.95 -2.66 4.25
C ASN A 38 -2.40 -4.08 3.91
N SER A 39 -2.67 -4.28 2.63
CA SER A 39 -2.86 -5.60 2.02
C SER A 39 -1.88 -5.71 0.87
N SER A 40 -0.81 -6.48 1.09
CA SER A 40 0.32 -6.58 0.18
C SER A 40 0.28 -7.85 -0.64
N ASN A 41 0.65 -7.74 -1.91
CA ASN A 41 0.70 -8.84 -2.85
C ASN A 41 1.82 -8.62 -3.88
N PHE A 42 2.10 -9.63 -4.70
CA PHE A 42 2.90 -9.50 -5.90
C PHE A 42 2.04 -9.54 -7.16
N SER A 43 2.40 -8.73 -8.15
CA SER A 43 1.95 -8.87 -9.52
C SER A 43 3.00 -9.68 -10.28
N MET A 44 2.64 -10.87 -10.70
CA MET A 44 3.54 -11.81 -11.35
C MET A 44 3.25 -11.87 -12.86
N GLN A 45 4.30 -11.92 -13.66
CA GLN A 45 4.22 -12.33 -15.07
C GLN A 45 4.91 -13.68 -15.23
N ARG A 46 4.25 -14.61 -15.92
CA ARG A 46 4.81 -15.93 -16.24
C ARG A 46 5.87 -15.82 -17.33
N ALA A 47 6.86 -16.71 -17.29
CA ALA A 47 7.82 -16.81 -18.37
C ALA A 47 7.12 -17.28 -19.66
N PRO A 48 7.52 -16.77 -20.85
CA PRO A 48 6.96 -17.21 -22.14
C PRO A 48 7.19 -18.70 -22.40
N ASP A 49 8.32 -19.23 -21.94
CA ASP A 49 8.74 -20.63 -22.08
C ASP A 49 8.34 -21.46 -20.84
N PHE A 50 7.14 -21.19 -20.28
CA PHE A 50 6.62 -21.95 -19.15
C PHE A 50 6.53 -23.43 -19.55
N ASP A 51 7.46 -24.23 -19.02
CA ASP A 51 7.52 -25.65 -19.32
C ASP A 51 6.75 -26.44 -18.26
N PHE A 52 5.67 -27.09 -18.66
CA PHE A 52 4.87 -27.97 -17.81
C PHE A 52 5.60 -29.30 -17.46
N THR A 53 6.84 -29.46 -17.89
CA THR A 53 7.64 -30.67 -17.65
C THR A 53 8.05 -30.87 -16.21
N ASP A 54 8.08 -29.81 -15.39
CA ASP A 54 8.51 -29.84 -13.98
C ASP A 54 7.35 -30.10 -12.98
N SER A 55 6.27 -30.73 -13.42
CA SER A 55 5.09 -31.01 -12.58
C SER A 55 4.41 -29.78 -11.96
N LEU A 56 4.86 -28.56 -12.25
CA LEU A 56 4.28 -27.31 -11.73
C LEU A 56 3.03 -26.92 -12.52
N LEU A 57 1.86 -27.01 -11.90
CA LEU A 57 0.57 -26.69 -12.52
C LEU A 57 0.18 -25.22 -12.41
N ALA A 58 0.41 -24.61 -11.24
CA ALA A 58 -0.02 -23.24 -10.99
C ALA A 58 0.83 -22.55 -9.93
N ILE A 59 0.96 -21.23 -10.08
CA ILE A 59 1.49 -20.34 -9.06
C ILE A 59 0.38 -19.33 -8.72
N THR A 60 -0.04 -19.28 -7.46
CA THR A 60 -1.10 -18.37 -6.98
C THR A 60 -0.55 -17.47 -5.89
N MET A 61 -0.84 -16.18 -6.02
CA MET A 61 -0.46 -15.16 -5.04
C MET A 61 -1.62 -14.88 -4.10
N ARG A 62 -1.37 -14.92 -2.79
CA ARG A 62 -2.37 -14.56 -1.78
C ARG A 62 -1.95 -13.27 -1.07
N PRO A 63 -2.78 -12.21 -1.16
CA PRO A 63 -2.52 -10.99 -0.40
C PRO A 63 -2.61 -11.28 1.10
N GLN A 64 -1.71 -10.68 1.87
CA GLN A 64 -1.69 -10.79 3.31
C GLN A 64 -1.86 -9.42 3.96
N PRO A 65 -2.51 -9.37 5.13
CA PRO A 65 -2.62 -8.15 5.91
C PRO A 65 -1.27 -7.77 6.52
N GLY A 66 -1.06 -6.47 6.66
CA GLY A 66 0.09 -5.90 7.34
C GLY A 66 -0.26 -4.52 7.89
N PHE A 67 0.74 -3.83 8.44
CA PHE A 67 0.52 -2.50 8.98
C PHE A 67 1.71 -1.58 8.69
N ASN A 68 1.41 -0.27 8.68
CA ASN A 68 2.39 0.79 8.44
C ASN A 68 2.38 1.77 9.60
N LEU A 69 3.56 2.22 9.99
CA LEU A 69 3.75 3.28 10.96
C LEU A 69 4.67 4.32 10.34
N ASN A 70 4.14 5.51 10.04
CA ASN A 70 4.89 6.57 9.37
C ASN A 70 4.82 7.87 10.17
N LEU A 71 5.90 8.64 10.11
CA LEU A 71 5.91 10.04 10.48
C LEU A 71 5.42 10.87 9.30
N LEU A 72 4.81 12.01 9.57
CA LEU A 72 4.37 12.96 8.56
C LEU A 72 5.10 14.28 8.73
N ALA A 73 5.72 14.74 7.66
CA ALA A 73 6.11 16.12 7.46
C ALA A 73 5.44 16.64 6.20
N SER A 74 4.56 17.62 6.34
CA SER A 74 3.82 18.26 5.24
C SER A 74 4.26 19.70 5.08
N TYR A 75 4.46 20.12 3.83
CA TYR A 75 4.74 21.49 3.46
C TYR A 75 3.70 22.01 2.48
N ASP A 76 3.07 23.13 2.82
CA ASP A 76 2.03 23.75 2.03
C ASP A 76 2.65 24.72 1.02
N LEU A 77 2.75 24.31 -0.24
CA LEU A 77 3.24 25.16 -1.35
C LEU A 77 2.20 26.19 -1.77
N MET A 78 0.93 25.80 -1.76
CA MET A 78 -0.23 26.61 -2.11
C MET A 78 -1.40 26.20 -1.22
N PRO A 79 -2.46 27.00 -1.09
CA PRO A 79 -3.60 26.66 -0.24
C PRO A 79 -4.22 25.27 -0.48
N ASN A 80 -4.11 24.77 -1.71
CA ASN A 80 -4.68 23.50 -2.14
C ASN A 80 -3.64 22.45 -2.52
N PHE A 81 -2.35 22.80 -2.51
CA PHE A 81 -1.28 21.92 -2.98
C PHE A 81 -0.18 21.75 -1.93
N HIS A 82 0.02 20.52 -1.49
CA HIS A 82 0.92 20.17 -0.40
C HIS A 82 1.91 19.10 -0.84
N ILE A 83 3.16 19.20 -0.36
CA ILE A 83 4.15 18.12 -0.44
C ILE A 83 4.23 17.44 0.91
N ARG A 84 4.18 16.11 0.92
CA ARG A 84 4.22 15.29 2.12
C ARG A 84 5.39 14.32 2.02
N PHE A 85 6.24 14.31 3.04
CA PHE A 85 7.28 13.31 3.24
C PHE A 85 6.89 12.42 4.42
N LEU A 86 6.86 11.10 4.20
CA LEU A 86 6.23 10.14 5.11
C LEU A 86 7.17 8.99 5.49
N PRO A 87 8.37 9.26 6.05
CA PRO A 87 9.28 8.18 6.42
C PRO A 87 8.65 7.27 7.47
N GLY A 88 8.89 5.96 7.33
CA GLY A 88 8.31 5.03 8.29
C GLY A 88 8.61 3.58 8.02
N LEU A 89 7.99 2.71 8.81
CA LEU A 89 8.11 1.27 8.74
C LEU A 89 6.82 0.66 8.18
N SER A 90 6.99 -0.31 7.29
CA SER A 90 5.91 -1.08 6.70
C SER A 90 6.18 -2.57 6.89
N PHE A 91 5.28 -3.22 7.62
CA PHE A 91 5.31 -4.66 7.85
C PHE A 91 4.39 -5.32 6.83
N GLN A 92 4.96 -6.18 6.00
CA GLN A 92 4.26 -6.76 4.86
C GLN A 92 4.58 -8.24 4.76
N ASP A 93 3.52 -9.04 4.71
CA ASP A 93 3.62 -10.46 4.42
C ASP A 93 3.03 -10.75 3.05
N ARG A 94 3.57 -11.76 2.37
CA ARG A 94 3.08 -12.22 1.09
C ARG A 94 3.19 -13.74 1.03
N ILE A 95 2.18 -14.40 0.46
CA ILE A 95 2.18 -15.86 0.31
C ILE A 95 2.11 -16.20 -1.17
N MET A 96 3.01 -17.09 -1.58
CA MET A 96 3.04 -17.70 -2.90
C MET A 96 2.75 -19.18 -2.75
N ASP A 97 1.68 -19.66 -3.39
CA ASP A 97 1.30 -21.06 -3.42
C ASP A 97 1.71 -21.68 -4.75
N PHE A 98 2.53 -22.72 -4.68
CA PHE A 98 2.98 -23.52 -5.80
C PHE A 98 2.22 -24.82 -5.79
N THR A 99 1.47 -25.11 -6.86
CA THR A 99 0.72 -26.36 -7.00
C THR A 99 1.45 -27.28 -7.97
N PHE A 100 1.87 -28.43 -7.48
CA PHE A 100 2.55 -29.48 -8.23
C PHE A 100 1.61 -30.66 -8.50
N LEU A 101 1.88 -31.38 -9.61
CA LEU A 101 1.28 -32.67 -9.90
C LEU A 101 2.17 -33.76 -9.29
N GLU A 102 1.70 -34.47 -8.27
CA GLU A 102 2.47 -35.54 -7.62
C GLU A 102 2.17 -36.91 -8.25
N SER A 103 0.94 -37.14 -8.74
CA SER A 103 0.52 -38.24 -9.56
C SER A 103 -0.71 -37.87 -10.39
N ASP A 104 -1.15 -38.68 -11.33
CA ASP A 104 -2.28 -38.39 -12.26
C ASP A 104 -3.58 -37.91 -11.58
N LEU A 105 -3.72 -38.11 -10.28
CA LEU A 105 -4.91 -37.77 -9.50
C LEU A 105 -4.60 -36.93 -8.24
N ASP A 106 -3.32 -36.71 -7.87
CA ASP A 106 -2.99 -36.05 -6.63
C ASP A 106 -2.22 -34.73 -6.87
N ARG A 107 -2.68 -33.66 -6.22
CA ARG A 107 -2.11 -32.31 -6.32
C ARG A 107 -1.55 -31.91 -4.96
N LYS A 108 -0.27 -31.58 -4.94
CA LYS A 108 0.41 -31.05 -3.75
C LYS A 108 0.59 -29.53 -3.88
N THR A 109 0.14 -28.78 -2.89
CA THR A 109 0.36 -27.33 -2.83
C THR A 109 1.40 -26.99 -1.77
N GLU A 110 2.47 -26.34 -2.17
CA GLU A 110 3.50 -25.82 -1.28
C GLU A 110 3.36 -24.30 -1.16
N SER A 111 3.18 -23.80 0.06
CA SER A 111 3.08 -22.37 0.36
C SER A 111 4.43 -21.83 0.78
N ARG A 112 4.86 -20.75 0.15
CA ARG A 112 6.05 -19.98 0.53
C ARG A 112 5.64 -18.63 1.04
N ARG A 113 5.98 -18.33 2.29
CA ARG A 113 5.72 -17.05 2.93
C ARG A 113 6.96 -16.17 2.86
N ILE A 114 6.77 -14.93 2.43
CA ILE A 114 7.80 -13.91 2.35
C ILE A 114 7.38 -12.81 3.33
N GLU A 115 8.10 -12.74 4.43
CA GLU A 115 7.96 -11.69 5.45
C GLU A 115 8.96 -10.59 5.15
N SER A 116 8.50 -9.34 5.14
CA SER A 116 9.34 -8.18 4.86
C SER A 116 9.04 -7.03 5.81
N VAL A 117 10.07 -6.42 6.32
CA VAL A 117 9.99 -5.15 7.04
C VAL A 117 10.68 -4.09 6.19
N TYR A 118 9.88 -3.21 5.60
CA TYR A 118 10.39 -2.12 4.77
C TYR A 118 10.58 -0.85 5.58
N LEU A 119 11.71 -0.20 5.34
CA LEU A 119 11.93 1.20 5.66
C LEU A 119 11.52 2.02 4.44
N ASP A 120 10.40 2.72 4.55
CA ASP A 120 9.75 3.46 3.46
C ASP A 120 10.10 4.95 3.50
N PHE A 121 10.35 5.54 2.32
CA PHE A 121 10.59 6.98 2.13
C PHE A 121 9.68 7.53 1.03
N PRO A 122 8.36 7.64 1.27
CA PRO A 122 7.44 8.19 0.29
C PRO A 122 7.47 9.73 0.25
N ILE A 123 7.41 10.28 -0.96
CA ILE A 123 7.16 11.70 -1.22
C ILE A 123 5.87 11.78 -2.03
N ASN A 124 4.85 12.39 -1.44
CA ASN A 124 3.52 12.49 -2.02
C ASN A 124 3.13 13.95 -2.26
N PHE A 125 2.56 14.23 -3.41
CA PHE A 125 1.89 15.48 -3.74
C PHE A 125 0.40 15.30 -3.43
N LYS A 126 -0.14 16.15 -2.56
CA LYS A 126 -1.54 16.16 -2.15
C LYS A 126 -2.23 17.37 -2.74
N LEU A 127 -3.30 17.14 -3.51
CA LEU A 127 -4.18 18.16 -4.03
C LEU A 127 -5.50 18.12 -3.23
N ARG A 128 -5.74 19.14 -2.42
CA ARG A 128 -6.90 19.26 -1.53
C ARG A 128 -7.93 20.22 -2.11
N THR A 129 -9.21 19.90 -1.96
CA THR A 129 -10.29 20.84 -2.23
C THR A 129 -10.28 21.99 -1.23
N ASN A 130 -10.94 23.10 -1.55
CA ASN A 130 -11.19 24.13 -0.58
C ASN A 130 -11.95 23.54 0.62
N ARG A 131 -11.56 23.96 1.80
CA ARG A 131 -12.16 23.53 3.05
C ARG A 131 -13.63 23.96 3.11
N SER A 132 -14.53 23.00 3.30
CA SER A 132 -15.93 23.26 3.59
C SER A 132 -16.16 23.08 5.09
N ARG A 133 -16.13 24.17 5.86
CA ARG A 133 -16.18 24.15 7.33
C ARG A 133 -15.05 23.31 7.94
N ASN A 134 -15.35 22.12 8.41
CA ASN A 134 -14.42 21.21 9.08
C ASN A 134 -14.09 19.95 8.24
N PHE A 135 -14.29 20.03 6.91
CA PHE A 135 -14.10 18.93 5.99
C PHE A 135 -13.41 19.38 4.71
N ALA A 136 -12.53 18.56 4.18
CA ALA A 136 -11.99 18.69 2.83
C ALA A 136 -11.73 17.31 2.25
N ALA A 137 -11.90 17.17 0.93
CA ALA A 137 -11.47 15.99 0.19
C ALA A 137 -10.13 16.25 -0.49
N TYR A 138 -9.38 15.19 -0.77
CA TYR A 138 -8.12 15.33 -1.49
C TYR A 138 -7.79 14.11 -2.33
N MET A 139 -6.93 14.34 -3.31
CA MET A 139 -6.22 13.30 -4.07
C MET A 139 -4.73 13.42 -3.80
N LEU A 140 -4.03 12.32 -3.96
CA LEU A 140 -2.59 12.29 -3.86
C LEU A 140 -1.97 11.39 -4.92
N ALA A 141 -0.77 11.77 -5.33
CA ALA A 141 0.10 10.95 -6.16
C ALA A 141 1.55 11.19 -5.74
N GLY A 142 2.39 10.17 -5.84
CA GLY A 142 3.79 10.32 -5.47
C GLY A 142 4.64 9.12 -5.81
N GLY A 143 5.87 9.18 -5.33
CA GLY A 143 6.84 8.10 -5.43
C GLY A 143 7.28 7.65 -4.04
N LYS A 144 7.58 6.38 -3.93
CA LYS A 144 8.09 5.77 -2.70
C LYS A 144 9.33 4.94 -3.01
N TYR A 145 10.36 5.14 -2.22
CA TYR A 145 11.50 4.25 -2.13
C TYR A 145 11.38 3.40 -0.87
N SER A 146 11.59 2.11 -1.00
CA SER A 146 11.48 1.13 0.09
C SER A 146 12.74 0.30 0.16
N LEU A 147 13.26 0.13 1.37
CA LEU A 147 14.41 -0.72 1.68
C LEU A 147 13.93 -1.89 2.53
N ASP A 148 14.08 -3.12 2.04
CA ASP A 148 13.75 -4.33 2.80
C ASP A 148 14.87 -4.63 3.79
N MET A 149 14.55 -4.51 5.08
CA MET A 149 15.50 -4.76 6.18
C MET A 149 15.66 -6.25 6.51
N GLN A 150 14.79 -7.12 5.98
CA GLN A 150 14.81 -8.57 6.21
C GLN A 150 15.14 -9.36 4.93
N SER A 151 15.69 -8.68 3.90
CA SER A 151 16.02 -9.33 2.63
C SER A 151 16.97 -10.52 2.83
N GLN A 152 16.60 -11.66 2.25
CA GLN A 152 17.37 -12.90 2.26
C GLN A 152 18.17 -13.10 0.96
N LYS A 153 18.54 -12.03 0.28
CA LYS A 153 19.21 -12.09 -1.03
C LYS A 153 20.54 -12.87 -1.01
N ASP A 154 21.26 -12.87 0.11
CA ASP A 154 22.59 -13.44 0.26
C ASP A 154 22.59 -14.86 0.85
N VAL A 155 21.42 -15.49 1.04
CA VAL A 155 21.33 -16.85 1.58
C VAL A 155 21.78 -17.86 0.53
N ASN A 156 22.81 -18.69 0.86
CA ASN A 156 23.25 -19.81 0.03
C ASN A 156 22.17 -20.90 -0.01
N GLN A 157 21.58 -21.10 -1.18
CA GLN A 157 20.51 -22.10 -1.38
C GLN A 157 21.01 -23.55 -1.37
N ASP A 158 22.30 -23.76 -1.67
CA ASP A 158 22.91 -25.10 -1.69
C ASP A 158 22.95 -25.80 -0.34
N LEU A 159 22.85 -25.03 0.76
CA LEU A 159 22.88 -25.53 2.15
C LEU A 159 21.50 -25.61 2.80
N SER A 160 20.47 -25.10 2.15
CA SER A 160 19.12 -25.03 2.74
C SER A 160 18.22 -26.10 2.13
N ALA A 161 17.71 -26.99 2.99
CA ALA A 161 16.68 -27.97 2.59
C ALA A 161 15.39 -27.34 2.05
N ASN A 162 15.22 -26.00 2.25
CA ASN A 162 14.12 -25.19 1.73
C ASN A 162 14.66 -24.14 0.77
N GLN A 163 14.44 -24.32 -0.52
CA GLN A 163 14.73 -23.28 -1.52
C GLN A 163 13.87 -22.05 -1.26
N ILE A 164 14.52 -20.86 -1.20
CA ILE A 164 13.89 -19.57 -0.90
C ILE A 164 13.86 -18.74 -2.18
N ILE A 165 12.74 -18.03 -2.41
CA ILE A 165 12.66 -17.06 -3.51
C ILE A 165 13.42 -15.81 -3.09
N LYS A 166 14.50 -15.51 -3.82
CA LYS A 166 15.32 -14.33 -3.57
C LYS A 166 14.70 -13.10 -4.19
N ILE A 167 14.58 -12.05 -3.38
CA ILE A 167 14.03 -10.75 -3.77
C ILE A 167 15.07 -9.67 -3.53
N ILE A 168 15.13 -8.69 -4.45
CA ILE A 168 15.97 -7.50 -4.30
C ILE A 168 15.48 -6.69 -3.09
N ASP A 169 16.41 -6.16 -2.32
CA ASP A 169 16.17 -5.38 -1.10
C ASP A 169 15.67 -3.95 -1.35
N HIS A 170 15.79 -3.44 -2.57
CA HIS A 170 15.36 -2.10 -2.96
C HIS A 170 14.11 -2.15 -3.83
N ASP A 171 13.08 -1.40 -3.47
CA ASP A 171 11.86 -1.27 -4.27
C ASP A 171 11.53 0.21 -4.52
N TYR A 172 11.09 0.50 -5.73
CA TYR A 172 10.57 1.81 -6.14
C TYR A 172 9.13 1.64 -6.56
N SER A 173 8.24 2.44 -6.00
CA SER A 173 6.82 2.36 -6.32
C SER A 173 6.20 3.73 -6.56
N VAL A 174 5.11 3.73 -7.30
CA VAL A 174 4.24 4.88 -7.49
C VAL A 174 3.03 4.71 -6.58
N ASP A 175 2.75 5.74 -5.80
CA ASP A 175 1.61 5.83 -4.91
C ASP A 175 0.53 6.70 -5.56
N ILE A 176 -0.72 6.21 -5.60
CA ILE A 176 -1.88 6.98 -6.06
C ILE A 176 -3.01 6.71 -5.07
N GLY A 177 -3.71 7.77 -4.67
CA GLY A 177 -4.78 7.64 -3.71
C GLY A 177 -5.60 8.88 -3.51
N GLY A 178 -6.40 8.86 -2.47
CA GLY A 178 -7.22 9.97 -2.05
C GLY A 178 -7.79 9.76 -0.66
N GLY A 179 -8.41 10.79 -0.14
CA GLY A 179 -8.93 10.73 1.20
C GLY A 179 -9.72 11.97 1.60
N PHE A 180 -10.01 12.02 2.88
CA PHE A 180 -10.80 13.05 3.50
C PHE A 180 -10.11 13.59 4.73
N ASP A 181 -10.07 14.91 4.85
CA ASP A 181 -9.56 15.65 6.01
C ASP A 181 -10.74 16.10 6.87
N PHE A 182 -10.69 15.79 8.15
CA PHE A 182 -11.62 16.23 9.19
C PHE A 182 -10.86 17.11 10.17
N PHE A 183 -11.25 18.36 10.27
CA PHE A 183 -10.64 19.32 11.19
C PHE A 183 -11.37 19.25 12.54
N LEU A 184 -10.74 18.56 13.49
CA LEU A 184 -11.22 18.48 14.87
C LEU A 184 -10.77 19.72 15.66
N GLU A 185 -11.11 19.80 16.92
CA GLU A 185 -10.76 20.98 17.74
C GLU A 185 -9.25 21.13 17.97
N TYR A 186 -8.53 20.02 18.10
CA TYR A 186 -7.12 19.99 18.49
C TYR A 186 -6.16 19.52 17.39
N PHE A 187 -6.64 18.74 16.43
CA PHE A 187 -5.83 18.16 15.36
C PHE A 187 -6.67 17.89 14.10
N LYS A 188 -5.99 17.72 12.99
CA LYS A 188 -6.60 17.27 11.75
C LYS A 188 -6.51 15.76 11.66
N LEU A 189 -7.65 15.10 11.48
CA LEU A 189 -7.76 13.68 11.22
C LEU A 189 -7.95 13.48 9.72
N SER A 190 -7.14 12.62 9.09
CA SER A 190 -7.35 12.26 7.69
C SER A 190 -7.58 10.76 7.56
N LEU A 191 -8.56 10.39 6.74
CA LEU A 191 -8.77 9.02 6.29
C LEU A 191 -8.30 8.92 4.85
N GLU A 192 -7.36 8.04 4.57
CA GLU A 192 -6.69 7.92 3.28
C GLU A 192 -6.74 6.50 2.76
N PHE A 193 -7.06 6.35 1.49
CA PHE A 193 -6.96 5.11 0.75
C PHE A 193 -5.96 5.28 -0.39
N LYS A 194 -4.97 4.38 -0.46
CA LYS A 194 -3.84 4.48 -1.38
C LYS A 194 -3.51 3.14 -2.01
N SER A 195 -3.16 3.14 -3.29
CA SER A 195 -2.58 2.02 -4.01
C SER A 195 -1.11 2.32 -4.29
N SER A 196 -0.23 1.40 -3.93
CA SER A 196 1.20 1.45 -4.19
C SER A 196 1.54 0.40 -5.25
N LEU A 197 2.18 0.82 -6.34
CA LEU A 197 2.49 0.00 -7.51
C LEU A 197 4.00 -0.01 -7.73
N GLY A 198 4.64 -1.15 -7.51
CA GLY A 198 6.07 -1.35 -7.73
C GLY A 198 6.45 -1.29 -9.21
N ILE A 199 7.55 -0.62 -9.49
CA ILE A 199 8.06 -0.43 -10.86
C ILE A 199 9.06 -1.54 -11.21
N PRO A 200 10.10 -1.83 -10.39
CA PRO A 200 11.13 -2.79 -10.75
C PRO A 200 10.65 -4.23 -10.70
N ASN A 201 11.36 -5.09 -11.41
CA ASN A 201 11.27 -6.52 -11.20
C ASN A 201 12.11 -6.87 -9.97
N LEU A 202 11.46 -7.37 -8.93
CA LEU A 202 12.10 -7.71 -7.66
C LEU A 202 12.71 -9.12 -7.66
N LEU A 203 12.38 -9.96 -8.65
CA LEU A 203 12.85 -11.33 -8.71
C LEU A 203 14.34 -11.39 -9.06
N ILE A 204 15.12 -12.04 -8.23
CA ILE A 204 16.48 -12.48 -8.57
C ILE A 204 16.33 -13.85 -9.24
N GLN A 205 16.73 -13.94 -10.52
CA GLN A 205 16.69 -15.20 -11.27
C GLN A 205 17.81 -16.11 -10.82
N ASP A 206 17.46 -17.14 -10.07
CA ASP A 206 18.31 -18.28 -9.76
C ASP A 206 17.84 -19.48 -10.59
N ASP A 207 18.72 -20.49 -10.82
CA ASP A 207 18.37 -21.72 -11.54
C ASP A 207 17.46 -22.68 -10.74
N THR A 208 16.53 -22.12 -9.96
CA THR A 208 15.57 -22.89 -9.18
C THR A 208 14.26 -23.09 -9.95
N ILE A 209 13.55 -24.20 -9.67
CA ILE A 209 12.24 -24.50 -10.27
C ILE A 209 11.24 -23.34 -10.02
N TYR A 210 11.37 -22.63 -8.90
CA TYR A 210 10.48 -21.53 -8.49
C TYR A 210 10.75 -20.24 -9.29
N SER A 211 12.02 -19.92 -9.60
CA SER A 211 12.39 -18.67 -10.30
C SER A 211 12.33 -18.79 -11.82
N ARG A 212 12.61 -19.98 -12.38
CA ARG A 212 12.66 -20.22 -13.83
C ARG A 212 11.32 -19.97 -14.54
N ASN A 213 10.22 -20.25 -13.86
CA ASN A 213 8.86 -20.13 -14.39
C ASN A 213 8.23 -18.75 -14.22
N VAL A 214 8.94 -17.80 -13.58
CA VAL A 214 8.49 -16.43 -13.32
C VAL A 214 9.38 -15.45 -14.09
N SER A 215 8.79 -14.65 -14.97
CA SER A 215 9.50 -13.63 -15.75
C SER A 215 9.66 -12.34 -14.98
N SER A 216 8.65 -11.92 -14.23
CA SER A 216 8.65 -10.67 -13.49
C SER A 216 7.79 -10.75 -12.24
N LEU A 217 8.30 -10.15 -11.16
CA LEU A 217 7.64 -10.07 -9.88
C LEU A 217 7.69 -8.60 -9.40
N LYS A 218 6.54 -7.93 -9.37
CA LYS A 218 6.44 -6.53 -8.95
C LYS A 218 5.60 -6.41 -7.69
N SER A 219 5.98 -5.52 -6.79
CA SER A 219 5.20 -5.28 -5.57
C SER A 219 3.89 -4.54 -5.87
N ARG A 220 2.86 -4.86 -5.09
CA ARG A 220 1.58 -4.17 -5.11
C ARG A 220 1.00 -4.16 -3.71
N ALA A 221 0.56 -3.00 -3.25
CA ALA A 221 -0.10 -2.88 -1.96
C ALA A 221 -1.30 -1.94 -2.04
N PHE A 222 -2.37 -2.30 -1.31
CA PHE A 222 -3.47 -1.42 -0.99
C PHE A 222 -3.33 -1.01 0.47
N ILE A 223 -3.43 0.29 0.73
CA ILE A 223 -3.18 0.86 2.04
C ILE A 223 -4.38 1.72 2.43
N PHE A 224 -4.96 1.42 3.59
CA PHE A 224 -5.91 2.28 4.26
C PHE A 224 -5.22 2.88 5.48
N SER A 225 -5.26 4.20 5.65
CA SER A 225 -4.54 4.85 6.74
C SER A 225 -5.34 5.96 7.41
N ILE A 226 -5.01 6.15 8.69
CA ILE A 226 -5.51 7.22 9.53
C ILE A 226 -4.31 8.11 9.85
N THR A 227 -4.43 9.39 9.53
CA THR A 227 -3.39 10.40 9.78
C THR A 227 -3.83 11.35 10.87
N PHE A 228 -2.94 11.62 11.81
CA PHE A 228 -3.08 12.60 12.85
C PHE A 228 -2.06 13.72 12.59
N GLU A 229 -2.54 14.95 12.37
CA GLU A 229 -1.71 16.07 11.95
C GLU A 229 -2.07 17.32 12.76
N GLY A 230 -1.03 18.04 13.25
CA GLY A 230 -1.19 19.23 14.11
C GLY A 230 -0.32 20.43 13.70
#